data_52a856adf00af722ce379730c143eb11
#
_entry.id   52a856adf00af722ce379730c143eb11
#
_cell.length_a   1.000
_cell.length_b   1.000
_cell.length_c   1.000
_cell.angle_alpha   90.00
_cell.angle_beta   90.00
_cell.angle_gamma   90.00
#
_symmetry.space_group_name_H-M   'P 1'
#
loop_
_entity.id
_entity.type
_entity.pdbx_description
1 polymer ?
#
loop_
_entity_poly.entity_id
_entity_poly.type
_entity_poly.pdbx_seq_one_letter_code
_entity_poly.pdbx_strand_id
1 'polypeptide(L)'
;MKFGVTITGGAKPWQIFQQGSDGTASIHLTGEYRLVQLSQEIPLQFTELPHAKTTVKARIALESTGENVIPWTCATVLDEHHWEITFDHVPAGGLYRIETYMDFEGWNGLSCSRGDMIHNIGVGDVFVIAGQSNAAGRAKNPVADDPELGVHVLRTSAIWELATHPLGETTGAVHVGHYENHNPGHSPWLHFAKRLKKELGYPIGLVPAAYGGSPLRWWNPDENGALLTNMLEMLADYDIHPKAVLWYQGEAEGYEDSANTYFDRFAATMRHTRERLGQPDLPFITVQLNRCVNEGSEYLDRQWAIVREAQRQAWHKLHKVTVVPANDLALYDFIHNSSQGNLVVGERCALAALDICYGRNTDWMAPEPETVKLTAPDTVELKLSRIRNWVNPFDVPAALIPFDAEDDQGLLHPVSYVTGNETLTFKFERPLGENPRLHGAWRMNPGICVPCDCMRISMLSFYNVPIEKA
;
A
#
# COMPACT_ATOMS: atom_id res chain seq x y z
N MET A 1 -0.61 -16.61 -37.85
CA MET A 1 0.57 -17.35 -37.42
C MET A 1 1.71 -16.33 -37.31
N LYS A 2 2.33 -16.17 -36.13
CA LYS A 2 3.50 -15.29 -35.95
C LYS A 2 4.76 -16.05 -36.35
N PHE A 3 5.66 -15.38 -37.05
CA PHE A 3 6.96 -15.91 -37.44
C PHE A 3 8.06 -15.28 -36.58
N GLY A 4 9.17 -15.95 -36.44
CA GLY A 4 10.26 -15.52 -35.57
C GLY A 4 10.12 -16.09 -34.16
N VAL A 5 10.67 -15.40 -33.19
CA VAL A 5 10.61 -15.75 -31.76
C VAL A 5 9.48 -15.00 -31.09
N THR A 6 8.63 -15.71 -30.39
CA THR A 6 7.51 -15.14 -29.61
C THR A 6 7.69 -15.48 -28.14
N ILE A 7 7.50 -14.52 -27.25
CA ILE A 7 7.44 -14.73 -25.79
C ILE A 7 5.99 -15.01 -25.43
N THR A 8 5.72 -16.19 -24.84
CA THR A 8 4.37 -16.60 -24.45
C THR A 8 4.11 -16.53 -22.95
N GLY A 9 5.17 -16.51 -22.12
CA GLY A 9 5.05 -16.47 -20.66
C GLY A 9 6.28 -15.87 -19.97
N GLY A 10 6.11 -15.59 -18.68
CA GLY A 10 7.17 -15.20 -17.76
C GLY A 10 7.38 -13.70 -17.56
N ALA A 11 7.00 -12.85 -18.51
CA ALA A 11 7.09 -11.39 -18.35
C ALA A 11 6.00 -10.68 -19.13
N LYS A 12 5.62 -9.50 -18.65
CA LYS A 12 4.68 -8.59 -19.31
C LYS A 12 5.29 -7.19 -19.40
N PRO A 13 4.93 -6.37 -20.42
CA PRO A 13 5.31 -4.97 -20.44
C PRO A 13 4.93 -4.26 -19.12
N TRP A 14 5.79 -3.38 -18.64
CA TRP A 14 5.60 -2.61 -17.41
C TRP A 14 5.64 -3.43 -16.10
N GLN A 15 5.87 -4.73 -16.14
CA GLN A 15 5.92 -5.57 -14.93
C GLN A 15 7.09 -5.17 -14.04
N ILE A 16 6.81 -5.05 -12.72
CA ILE A 16 7.85 -5.00 -11.70
C ILE A 16 7.99 -6.39 -11.08
N PHE A 17 9.18 -6.94 -11.19
CA PHE A 17 9.55 -8.19 -10.52
C PHE A 17 10.00 -7.88 -9.09
N GLN A 18 9.39 -8.58 -8.12
CA GLN A 18 9.80 -8.44 -6.73
C GLN A 18 11.25 -8.93 -6.56
N GLN A 19 12.10 -8.09 -5.98
CA GLN A 19 13.48 -8.45 -5.67
C GLN A 19 13.56 -9.33 -4.42
N GLY A 20 14.58 -10.20 -4.39
CA GLY A 20 15.00 -10.94 -3.20
C GLY A 20 15.80 -10.07 -2.23
N SER A 21 16.23 -10.67 -1.13
CA SER A 21 17.07 -10.00 -0.11
C SER A 21 18.46 -9.63 -0.59
N ASP A 22 18.91 -10.22 -1.69
CA ASP A 22 20.19 -9.94 -2.37
C ASP A 22 20.11 -8.76 -3.36
N GLY A 23 18.93 -8.14 -3.51
CA GLY A 23 18.72 -7.03 -4.44
C GLY A 23 18.63 -7.48 -5.91
N THR A 24 18.25 -8.73 -6.18
CA THR A 24 18.08 -9.28 -7.52
C THR A 24 16.75 -10.00 -7.68
N ALA A 25 16.35 -10.28 -8.93
CA ALA A 25 15.24 -11.17 -9.23
C ALA A 25 15.66 -12.23 -10.28
N SER A 26 14.98 -13.38 -10.27
CA SER A 26 15.05 -14.35 -11.35
C SER A 26 13.87 -14.15 -12.30
N ILE A 27 14.13 -14.09 -13.61
CA ILE A 27 13.11 -13.93 -14.65
C ILE A 27 13.14 -15.13 -15.56
N HIS A 28 12.13 -15.98 -15.45
CA HIS A 28 11.95 -17.15 -16.30
C HIS A 28 11.01 -16.81 -17.46
N LEU A 29 11.44 -17.07 -18.70
CA LEU A 29 10.67 -16.84 -19.90
C LEU A 29 10.40 -18.14 -20.62
N THR A 30 9.21 -18.24 -21.18
CA THR A 30 8.83 -19.30 -22.11
C THR A 30 8.35 -18.71 -23.43
N GLY A 31 8.50 -19.45 -24.52
CA GLY A 31 8.05 -18.95 -25.79
C GLY A 31 8.03 -19.98 -26.90
N GLU A 32 7.62 -19.51 -28.06
CA GLU A 32 7.59 -20.29 -29.29
C GLU A 32 8.54 -19.65 -30.34
N TYR A 33 9.02 -20.45 -31.27
CA TYR A 33 9.70 -19.97 -32.46
C TYR A 33 9.19 -20.67 -33.71
N ARG A 34 9.15 -19.94 -34.81
CA ARG A 34 8.74 -20.50 -36.12
C ARG A 34 9.64 -19.94 -37.20
N LEU A 35 10.20 -20.87 -37.97
CA LEU A 35 11.03 -20.55 -39.12
C LEU A 35 10.18 -20.55 -40.36
N VAL A 36 10.36 -19.54 -41.20
CA VAL A 36 9.73 -19.50 -42.51
C VAL A 36 10.71 -19.00 -43.55
N GLN A 37 10.55 -19.50 -44.74
CA GLN A 37 11.23 -19.00 -45.92
C GLN A 37 10.21 -18.62 -46.99
N LEU A 38 10.61 -17.75 -47.92
CA LEU A 38 9.83 -17.49 -49.11
C LEU A 38 9.79 -18.75 -49.97
N SER A 39 8.60 -19.19 -50.37
CA SER A 39 8.47 -20.33 -51.27
C SER A 39 9.16 -20.06 -52.59
N GLN A 40 9.88 -21.08 -53.09
CA GLN A 40 10.46 -21.01 -54.42
C GLN A 40 9.47 -21.39 -55.52
N GLU A 41 8.43 -22.16 -55.17
CA GLU A 41 7.44 -22.70 -56.12
C GLU A 41 6.26 -21.71 -56.33
N ILE A 42 5.89 -20.99 -55.29
CA ILE A 42 4.74 -20.07 -55.32
C ILE A 42 5.18 -18.71 -54.83
N PRO A 43 5.32 -17.72 -55.69
CA PRO A 43 5.73 -16.36 -55.31
C PRO A 43 4.83 -15.78 -54.22
N LEU A 44 5.45 -15.13 -53.20
CA LEU A 44 4.76 -14.48 -52.05
C LEU A 44 4.13 -15.43 -51.03
N GLN A 45 4.36 -16.74 -51.13
CA GLN A 45 3.99 -17.66 -50.02
C GLN A 45 5.22 -17.98 -49.16
N PHE A 46 4.96 -18.03 -47.86
CA PHE A 46 5.94 -18.50 -46.89
C PHE A 46 5.65 -19.94 -46.52
N THR A 47 6.67 -20.78 -46.52
CA THR A 47 6.60 -22.15 -46.03
C THR A 47 7.44 -22.31 -44.76
N GLU A 48 6.97 -23.11 -43.84
CA GLU A 48 7.76 -23.47 -42.66
C GLU A 48 8.99 -24.29 -43.07
N LEU A 49 10.15 -23.98 -42.46
CA LEU A 49 11.37 -24.77 -42.65
C LEU A 49 11.45 -25.81 -41.53
N PRO A 50 11.04 -27.04 -41.78
CA PRO A 50 11.23 -28.11 -40.81
C PRO A 50 12.72 -28.46 -40.70
N HIS A 51 13.19 -28.67 -39.47
CA HIS A 51 14.51 -29.24 -39.17
C HIS A 51 15.75 -28.36 -39.38
N ALA A 52 15.61 -27.04 -39.56
CA ALA A 52 16.78 -26.18 -39.54
C ALA A 52 17.38 -26.12 -38.12
N LYS A 53 18.70 -26.23 -38.01
CA LYS A 53 19.38 -26.01 -36.72
C LYS A 53 19.14 -24.57 -36.26
N THR A 54 18.45 -24.42 -35.15
CA THR A 54 18.02 -23.13 -34.63
C THR A 54 18.60 -22.90 -33.23
N THR A 55 19.05 -21.68 -32.99
CA THR A 55 19.42 -21.20 -31.65
C THR A 55 18.61 -19.98 -31.33
N VAL A 56 17.76 -20.08 -30.31
CA VAL A 56 17.03 -18.96 -29.74
C VAL A 56 17.89 -18.27 -28.68
N LYS A 57 17.93 -16.95 -28.70
CA LYS A 57 18.68 -16.16 -27.72
C LYS A 57 17.81 -15.02 -27.18
N ALA A 58 18.06 -14.66 -25.92
CA ALA A 58 17.45 -13.50 -25.30
C ALA A 58 18.49 -12.71 -24.51
N ARG A 59 18.21 -11.42 -24.28
CA ARG A 59 19.01 -10.54 -23.41
C ARG A 59 18.14 -9.61 -22.61
N ILE A 60 18.71 -9.04 -21.55
CA ILE A 60 18.14 -7.90 -20.83
C ILE A 60 19.03 -6.69 -21.06
N ALA A 61 18.42 -5.59 -21.50
CA ALA A 61 19.12 -4.34 -21.75
C ALA A 61 18.43 -3.17 -21.04
N LEU A 62 19.17 -2.11 -20.75
CA LEU A 62 18.59 -0.85 -20.27
C LEU A 62 17.65 -0.28 -21.33
N GLU A 63 16.44 0.12 -20.92
CA GLU A 63 15.47 0.71 -21.84
C GLU A 63 16.00 2.01 -22.48
N SER A 64 16.69 2.83 -21.69
CA SER A 64 17.15 4.16 -22.11
C SER A 64 18.33 4.14 -23.07
N THR A 65 19.28 3.22 -22.91
CA THR A 65 20.54 3.22 -23.68
C THR A 65 20.71 2.01 -24.59
N GLY A 66 20.02 0.91 -24.27
CA GLY A 66 20.22 -0.39 -24.94
C GLY A 66 21.46 -1.15 -24.49
N GLU A 67 22.17 -0.64 -23.49
CA GLU A 67 23.33 -1.34 -22.91
C GLU A 67 22.89 -2.66 -22.25
N ASN A 68 23.72 -3.68 -22.41
CA ASN A 68 23.43 -4.99 -21.83
C ASN A 68 23.50 -4.95 -20.30
N VAL A 69 22.43 -5.37 -19.64
CA VAL A 69 22.41 -5.73 -18.24
C VAL A 69 22.75 -7.22 -18.10
N ILE A 70 22.07 -8.06 -18.90
CA ILE A 70 22.46 -9.45 -19.15
C ILE A 70 22.68 -9.61 -20.65
N PRO A 71 23.85 -10.08 -21.08
CA PRO A 71 24.17 -10.21 -22.47
C PRO A 71 23.33 -11.30 -23.17
N TRP A 72 23.43 -11.38 -24.50
CA TRP A 72 22.78 -12.42 -25.28
C TRP A 72 23.13 -13.80 -24.79
N THR A 73 22.14 -14.50 -24.27
CA THR A 73 22.23 -15.84 -23.68
C THR A 73 21.37 -16.81 -24.50
N CYS A 74 21.90 -18.00 -24.78
CA CYS A 74 21.15 -19.04 -25.49
C CYS A 74 20.04 -19.61 -24.60
N ALA A 75 18.84 -19.68 -25.16
CA ALA A 75 17.72 -20.37 -24.56
C ALA A 75 17.84 -21.89 -24.74
N THR A 76 17.21 -22.64 -23.89
CA THR A 76 16.98 -24.07 -24.05
C THR A 76 15.85 -24.26 -25.04
N VAL A 77 16.11 -24.96 -26.14
CA VAL A 77 15.08 -25.38 -27.08
C VAL A 77 14.50 -26.71 -26.57
N LEU A 78 13.21 -26.74 -26.29
CA LEU A 78 12.52 -27.87 -25.70
C LEU A 78 12.07 -28.89 -26.76
N ASP A 79 11.59 -28.39 -27.89
CA ASP A 79 11.13 -29.16 -29.04
C ASP A 79 11.24 -28.31 -30.34
N GLU A 80 10.54 -28.73 -31.40
CA GLU A 80 10.58 -28.05 -32.71
C GLU A 80 10.05 -26.60 -32.71
N HIS A 81 9.34 -26.19 -31.64
CA HIS A 81 8.67 -24.89 -31.59
C HIS A 81 8.78 -24.17 -30.26
N HIS A 82 9.18 -24.82 -29.18
CA HIS A 82 9.16 -24.24 -27.83
C HIS A 82 10.56 -24.03 -27.29
N TRP A 83 10.72 -22.93 -26.55
CA TRP A 83 11.96 -22.58 -25.88
C TRP A 83 11.68 -21.99 -24.49
N GLU A 84 12.67 -22.06 -23.62
CA GLU A 84 12.68 -21.42 -22.31
C GLU A 84 14.06 -20.85 -21.99
N ILE A 85 14.09 -19.83 -21.13
CA ILE A 85 15.31 -19.27 -20.56
C ILE A 85 15.03 -18.70 -19.17
N THR A 86 15.99 -18.82 -18.26
CA THR A 86 15.98 -18.15 -16.98
C THR A 86 17.14 -17.17 -16.91
N PHE A 87 16.84 -15.94 -16.54
CA PHE A 87 17.82 -14.93 -16.20
C PHE A 87 17.90 -14.82 -14.67
N ASP A 88 18.91 -15.41 -14.09
CA ASP A 88 19.16 -15.29 -12.66
C ASP A 88 19.91 -14.00 -12.34
N HIS A 89 19.72 -13.51 -11.10
CA HIS A 89 20.42 -12.31 -10.59
C HIS A 89 20.25 -11.04 -11.44
N VAL A 90 19.06 -10.81 -11.98
CA VAL A 90 18.74 -9.53 -12.61
C VAL A 90 18.71 -8.46 -11.53
N PRO A 91 19.58 -7.43 -11.57
CA PRO A 91 19.74 -6.49 -10.46
C PRO A 91 18.50 -5.61 -10.27
N ALA A 92 18.27 -5.18 -9.02
CA ALA A 92 17.28 -4.15 -8.75
C ALA A 92 17.60 -2.89 -9.52
N GLY A 93 16.59 -2.34 -10.21
CA GLY A 93 16.76 -1.19 -11.09
C GLY A 93 15.91 -1.29 -12.36
N GLY A 94 16.34 -0.65 -13.37
CA GLY A 94 15.64 -0.54 -14.65
C GLY A 94 15.35 0.93 -14.98
N LEU A 95 14.51 1.27 -15.95
CA LEU A 95 13.68 0.27 -16.66
C LEU A 95 14.52 -0.54 -17.63
N TYR A 96 14.14 -1.77 -17.80
CA TYR A 96 14.76 -2.73 -18.69
C TYR A 96 13.83 -3.11 -19.85
N ARG A 97 14.43 -3.64 -20.92
CA ARG A 97 13.71 -4.37 -21.95
C ARG A 97 14.31 -5.74 -22.16
N ILE A 98 13.46 -6.70 -22.44
CA ILE A 98 13.84 -8.04 -22.89
C ILE A 98 13.80 -8.04 -24.41
N GLU A 99 14.86 -8.51 -25.04
CA GLU A 99 14.93 -8.68 -26.48
C GLU A 99 15.21 -10.13 -26.81
N THR A 100 14.57 -10.63 -27.87
CA THR A 100 14.80 -11.99 -28.39
C THR A 100 15.22 -11.98 -29.84
N TYR A 101 15.97 -12.98 -30.24
CA TYR A 101 16.22 -13.30 -31.64
C TYR A 101 16.58 -14.78 -31.80
N MET A 102 16.63 -15.23 -33.04
CA MET A 102 17.13 -16.57 -33.37
C MET A 102 18.13 -16.52 -34.51
N ASP A 103 19.12 -17.39 -34.41
CA ASP A 103 20.02 -17.79 -35.51
C ASP A 103 19.52 -19.14 -36.03
N PHE A 104 19.57 -19.33 -37.36
CA PHE A 104 19.20 -20.57 -38.00
C PHE A 104 20.00 -20.82 -39.30
N GLU A 105 20.17 -22.10 -39.66
CA GLU A 105 20.78 -22.45 -40.92
C GLU A 105 19.72 -22.37 -42.03
N GLY A 106 19.83 -21.36 -42.86
CA GLY A 106 19.01 -21.16 -44.07
C GLY A 106 19.69 -21.65 -45.33
N TRP A 107 19.05 -21.45 -46.48
CA TRP A 107 19.53 -21.92 -47.78
C TRP A 107 20.90 -21.33 -48.18
N ASN A 108 21.24 -20.14 -47.71
CA ASN A 108 22.48 -19.46 -48.04
C ASN A 108 23.44 -19.35 -46.84
N GLY A 109 23.32 -20.27 -45.88
CA GLY A 109 24.14 -20.26 -44.67
C GLY A 109 23.38 -19.72 -43.45
N LEU A 110 24.12 -19.19 -42.48
CA LEU A 110 23.57 -18.69 -41.24
C LEU A 110 22.73 -17.42 -41.48
N SER A 111 21.49 -17.46 -40.99
CA SER A 111 20.56 -16.35 -41.03
C SER A 111 20.08 -16.02 -39.61
N CYS A 112 19.59 -14.81 -39.39
CA CYS A 112 19.04 -14.40 -38.12
C CYS A 112 17.70 -13.68 -38.29
N SER A 113 16.86 -13.78 -37.27
CA SER A 113 15.57 -13.08 -37.22
C SER A 113 15.32 -12.52 -35.81
N ARG A 114 14.95 -11.25 -35.72
CA ARG A 114 14.49 -10.65 -34.46
C ARG A 114 13.18 -11.24 -34.05
N GLY A 115 12.98 -11.35 -32.73
CA GLY A 115 11.74 -11.80 -32.11
C GLY A 115 11.03 -10.70 -31.34
N ASP A 116 10.13 -11.11 -30.49
CA ASP A 116 9.39 -10.24 -29.59
C ASP A 116 10.32 -9.49 -28.65
N MET A 117 9.86 -8.32 -28.24
CA MET A 117 10.48 -7.48 -27.19
C MET A 117 9.44 -7.15 -26.13
N ILE A 118 9.86 -7.13 -24.87
CA ILE A 118 9.07 -6.66 -23.74
C ILE A 118 9.73 -5.43 -23.18
N HIS A 119 8.98 -4.34 -23.08
CA HIS A 119 9.45 -3.02 -22.69
C HIS A 119 9.07 -2.63 -21.28
N ASN A 120 9.86 -1.72 -20.69
CA ASN A 120 9.59 -1.04 -19.43
C ASN A 120 9.42 -1.96 -18.21
N ILE A 121 10.07 -3.11 -18.19
CA ILE A 121 10.11 -3.94 -17.00
C ILE A 121 11.09 -3.37 -15.97
N GLY A 122 10.88 -3.69 -14.70
CA GLY A 122 11.79 -3.32 -13.62
C GLY A 122 11.96 -4.44 -12.61
N VAL A 123 13.04 -4.36 -11.84
CA VAL A 123 13.24 -5.17 -10.64
C VAL A 123 13.27 -4.24 -9.44
N GLY A 124 12.43 -4.49 -8.44
CA GLY A 124 12.27 -3.63 -7.28
C GLY A 124 11.30 -4.22 -6.27
N ASP A 125 10.59 -3.37 -5.55
CA ASP A 125 9.64 -3.83 -4.54
C ASP A 125 8.19 -3.62 -4.95
N VAL A 126 7.35 -4.60 -4.68
CA VAL A 126 5.91 -4.56 -4.95
C VAL A 126 5.14 -4.46 -3.64
N PHE A 127 4.18 -3.55 -3.59
CA PHE A 127 3.29 -3.33 -2.44
C PHE A 127 1.85 -3.63 -2.82
N VAL A 128 1.13 -4.33 -1.96
CA VAL A 128 -0.30 -4.57 -2.16
C VAL A 128 -1.12 -3.57 -1.34
N ILE A 129 -2.13 -2.99 -1.97
CA ILE A 129 -3.04 -2.00 -1.39
C ILE A 129 -4.33 -2.71 -1.00
N ALA A 130 -4.66 -2.72 0.28
CA ALA A 130 -5.83 -3.39 0.82
C ALA A 130 -6.62 -2.49 1.78
N GLY A 131 -7.88 -2.79 2.00
CA GLY A 131 -8.76 -1.99 2.82
C GLY A 131 -9.99 -1.53 2.07
N GLN A 132 -10.51 -0.32 2.40
CA GLN A 132 -11.75 0.15 1.81
C GLN A 132 -11.58 1.44 0.97
N SER A 133 -12.61 2.26 0.88
CA SER A 133 -12.70 3.38 -0.04
C SER A 133 -11.56 4.39 0.05
N ASN A 134 -11.07 4.71 1.25
CA ASN A 134 -9.91 5.60 1.43
C ASN A 134 -8.59 4.94 0.92
N ALA A 135 -8.48 3.62 0.99
CA ALA A 135 -7.38 2.89 0.37
C ALA A 135 -7.52 2.84 -1.16
N ALA A 136 -8.71 2.56 -1.68
CA ALA A 136 -8.96 2.52 -3.12
C ALA A 136 -8.81 3.89 -3.81
N GLY A 137 -9.12 4.98 -3.08
CA GLY A 137 -9.06 6.36 -3.57
C GLY A 137 -10.39 6.88 -4.09
N ARG A 138 -10.83 8.02 -3.54
CA ARG A 138 -12.14 8.64 -3.88
C ARG A 138 -12.06 10.14 -4.13
N ALA A 139 -10.96 10.79 -3.77
CA ALA A 139 -10.84 12.25 -3.90
C ALA A 139 -10.80 12.70 -5.36
N LYS A 140 -11.41 13.86 -5.64
CA LYS A 140 -11.48 14.45 -6.99
C LYS A 140 -11.10 15.92 -7.04
N ASN A 141 -10.74 16.49 -5.90
CA ASN A 141 -10.23 17.85 -5.89
C ASN A 141 -8.81 17.90 -6.51
N PRO A 142 -8.48 18.98 -7.25
CA PRO A 142 -7.22 19.07 -7.97
C PRO A 142 -5.98 18.98 -7.06
N VAL A 143 -4.98 18.24 -7.51
CA VAL A 143 -3.66 18.16 -6.89
C VAL A 143 -2.62 17.78 -7.95
N ALA A 144 -1.38 18.22 -7.78
CA ALA A 144 -0.27 17.78 -8.62
C ALA A 144 0.30 16.46 -8.05
N ASP A 145 -0.02 15.36 -8.72
CA ASP A 145 0.49 14.01 -8.43
C ASP A 145 0.67 13.23 -9.75
N ASP A 146 1.54 13.79 -10.61
CA ASP A 146 1.78 13.26 -11.94
C ASP A 146 2.43 11.87 -11.90
N PRO A 147 2.18 11.03 -12.91
CA PRO A 147 2.86 9.73 -13.10
C PRO A 147 4.38 9.90 -13.19
N GLU A 148 5.09 8.87 -12.73
CA GLU A 148 6.56 8.85 -12.77
C GLU A 148 7.05 7.49 -13.28
N LEU A 149 7.93 7.49 -14.30
CA LEU A 149 8.54 6.26 -14.81
C LEU A 149 9.24 5.48 -13.69
N GLY A 150 9.02 4.18 -13.64
CA GLY A 150 9.51 3.31 -12.57
C GLY A 150 8.56 3.23 -11.37
N VAL A 151 7.37 3.85 -11.43
CA VAL A 151 6.25 3.56 -10.54
C VAL A 151 5.15 2.94 -11.38
N HIS A 152 4.92 1.65 -11.22
CA HIS A 152 4.01 0.88 -12.04
C HIS A 152 2.87 0.28 -11.22
N VAL A 153 1.77 -0.06 -11.88
CA VAL A 153 0.60 -0.65 -11.25
C VAL A 153 0.15 -1.91 -12.01
N LEU A 154 -0.15 -2.96 -11.25
CA LEU A 154 -0.92 -4.10 -11.77
C LEU A 154 -2.40 -3.77 -11.58
N ARG A 155 -3.09 -3.44 -12.67
CA ARG A 155 -4.54 -3.17 -12.62
C ARG A 155 -5.33 -4.42 -12.27
N THR A 156 -6.52 -4.23 -11.75
CA THR A 156 -7.48 -5.33 -11.51
C THR A 156 -7.87 -6.07 -12.81
N SER A 157 -7.67 -5.46 -13.97
CA SER A 157 -7.79 -6.08 -15.30
C SER A 157 -6.60 -6.98 -15.69
N ALA A 158 -5.70 -7.29 -14.76
CA ALA A 158 -4.49 -8.10 -14.97
C ALA A 158 -3.50 -7.50 -16.00
N ILE A 159 -3.43 -6.17 -16.08
CA ILE A 159 -2.50 -5.45 -16.97
C ILE A 159 -1.54 -4.62 -16.11
N TRP A 160 -0.25 -4.81 -16.32
CA TRP A 160 0.78 -3.92 -15.80
C TRP A 160 0.90 -2.67 -16.68
N GLU A 161 0.98 -1.50 -16.07
CA GLU A 161 1.17 -0.23 -16.76
C GLU A 161 1.83 0.83 -15.88
N LEU A 162 2.15 1.99 -16.45
CA LEU A 162 2.57 3.16 -15.68
C LEU A 162 1.49 3.53 -14.67
N ALA A 163 1.84 3.71 -13.40
CA ALA A 163 0.88 4.05 -12.37
C ALA A 163 0.31 5.46 -12.58
N THR A 164 -1.00 5.51 -12.75
CA THR A 164 -1.77 6.76 -12.93
C THR A 164 -3.02 6.72 -12.08
N HIS A 165 -3.47 7.87 -11.57
CA HIS A 165 -4.79 7.96 -10.96
C HIS A 165 -5.92 7.83 -11.99
N PRO A 166 -7.03 7.20 -11.64
CA PRO A 166 -7.29 6.51 -10.38
C PRO A 166 -6.61 5.14 -10.32
N LEU A 167 -5.92 4.83 -9.21
CA LEU A 167 -5.31 3.50 -9.03
C LEU A 167 -6.37 2.41 -8.81
N GLY A 168 -7.44 2.74 -8.09
CA GLY A 168 -8.55 1.83 -7.78
C GLY A 168 -9.58 1.69 -8.90
N GLU A 169 -9.19 1.80 -10.18
CA GLU A 169 -10.05 1.52 -11.32
C GLU A 169 -10.31 0.02 -11.45
N THR A 170 -11.56 -0.38 -11.55
CA THR A 170 -11.97 -1.79 -11.57
C THR A 170 -12.70 -2.22 -12.84
N THR A 171 -12.76 -1.35 -13.86
CA THR A 171 -13.31 -1.71 -15.16
C THR A 171 -12.51 -2.85 -15.78
N GLY A 172 -13.20 -3.93 -16.14
CA GLY A 172 -12.55 -5.12 -16.69
C GLY A 172 -11.79 -5.97 -15.66
N ALA A 173 -12.11 -5.84 -14.37
CA ALA A 173 -11.51 -6.67 -13.33
C ALA A 173 -11.67 -8.17 -13.65
N VAL A 174 -10.55 -8.91 -13.59
CA VAL A 174 -10.52 -10.35 -13.86
C VAL A 174 -11.13 -11.13 -12.70
N HIS A 175 -10.82 -10.72 -11.48
CA HIS A 175 -11.39 -11.30 -10.26
C HIS A 175 -12.67 -10.56 -9.90
N VAL A 176 -13.81 -11.22 -10.02
CA VAL A 176 -15.17 -10.63 -9.85
C VAL A 176 -15.32 -9.92 -8.50
N GLY A 177 -14.68 -10.43 -7.45
CA GLY A 177 -14.71 -9.83 -6.11
C GLY A 177 -14.07 -8.44 -6.02
N HIS A 178 -13.31 -8.00 -7.02
CA HIS A 178 -12.75 -6.64 -7.08
C HIS A 178 -13.56 -5.66 -7.91
N TYR A 179 -14.59 -6.10 -8.60
CA TYR A 179 -15.41 -5.20 -9.41
C TYR A 179 -16.28 -4.33 -8.51
N GLU A 180 -16.13 -3.02 -8.64
CA GLU A 180 -16.97 -2.03 -8.00
C GLU A 180 -17.61 -1.11 -9.06
N ASN A 181 -18.93 -0.95 -8.99
CA ASN A 181 -19.64 0.01 -9.82
C ASN A 181 -19.65 1.39 -9.14
N HIS A 182 -18.52 2.06 -9.08
CA HIS A 182 -18.39 3.38 -8.48
C HIS A 182 -17.37 4.23 -9.24
N ASN A 183 -17.28 5.49 -8.87
CA ASN A 183 -16.43 6.48 -9.53
C ASN A 183 -15.14 6.69 -8.73
N PRO A 184 -14.02 5.99 -9.08
CA PRO A 184 -12.76 6.08 -8.38
C PRO A 184 -12.11 7.45 -8.54
N GLY A 185 -11.15 7.75 -7.66
CA GLY A 185 -10.45 9.03 -7.60
C GLY A 185 -9.00 8.89 -7.14
N HIS A 186 -8.45 9.98 -6.66
CA HIS A 186 -7.10 10.06 -6.14
C HIS A 186 -6.94 9.24 -4.84
N SER A 187 -5.81 8.53 -4.70
CA SER A 187 -5.42 7.72 -3.54
C SER A 187 -4.04 8.12 -3.02
N PRO A 188 -3.62 7.69 -1.82
CA PRO A 188 -2.30 8.01 -1.27
C PRO A 188 -1.12 7.36 -2.00
N TRP A 189 -1.37 6.29 -2.75
CA TRP A 189 -0.32 5.29 -3.01
C TRP A 189 0.61 5.62 -4.17
N LEU A 190 0.20 6.49 -5.11
CA LEU A 190 1.11 6.97 -6.14
C LEU A 190 2.21 7.83 -5.51
N HIS A 191 1.84 8.76 -4.63
CA HIS A 191 2.79 9.59 -3.89
C HIS A 191 3.71 8.73 -3.00
N PHE A 192 3.15 7.77 -2.28
CA PHE A 192 3.90 6.77 -1.50
C PHE A 192 4.99 6.09 -2.35
N ALA A 193 4.63 5.56 -3.51
CA ALA A 193 5.55 4.83 -4.37
C ALA A 193 6.63 5.74 -4.98
N LYS A 194 6.28 6.97 -5.38
CA LYS A 194 7.26 7.97 -5.85
C LYS A 194 8.26 8.33 -4.77
N ARG A 195 7.78 8.51 -3.53
CA ARG A 195 8.66 8.78 -2.38
C ARG A 195 9.62 7.64 -2.12
N LEU A 196 9.15 6.40 -2.12
CA LEU A 196 10.01 5.22 -1.97
C LEU A 196 11.02 5.08 -3.12
N LYS A 197 10.57 5.19 -4.37
CA LYS A 197 11.46 5.14 -5.53
C LYS A 197 12.59 6.16 -5.43
N LYS A 198 12.28 7.39 -5.02
CA LYS A 198 13.27 8.45 -4.82
C LYS A 198 14.33 8.09 -3.79
N GLU A 199 13.91 7.47 -2.67
CA GLU A 199 14.81 7.10 -1.58
C GLU A 199 15.62 5.83 -1.86
N LEU A 200 15.03 4.88 -2.57
CA LEU A 200 15.60 3.54 -2.78
C LEU A 200 16.39 3.45 -4.09
N GLY A 201 16.05 4.26 -5.08
CA GLY A 201 16.76 4.33 -6.36
C GLY A 201 16.38 3.24 -7.38
N TYR A 202 15.30 2.48 -7.12
CA TYR A 202 14.80 1.42 -8.01
C TYR A 202 13.27 1.47 -8.16
N PRO A 203 12.71 0.78 -9.17
CA PRO A 203 11.26 0.81 -9.44
C PRO A 203 10.41 0.27 -8.30
N ILE A 204 9.17 0.79 -8.20
CA ILE A 204 8.14 0.36 -7.24
C ILE A 204 6.89 -0.08 -7.99
N GLY A 205 6.38 -1.27 -7.63
CA GLY A 205 5.12 -1.84 -8.12
C GLY A 205 4.00 -1.68 -7.10
N LEU A 206 2.79 -1.43 -7.58
CA LEU A 206 1.57 -1.32 -6.77
C LEU A 206 0.54 -2.34 -7.26
N VAL A 207 -0.13 -3.02 -6.32
CA VAL A 207 -1.24 -3.95 -6.61
C VAL A 207 -2.48 -3.50 -5.85
N PRO A 208 -3.43 -2.78 -6.49
CA PRO A 208 -4.67 -2.34 -5.86
C PRO A 208 -5.64 -3.51 -5.67
N ALA A 209 -5.95 -3.83 -4.42
CA ALA A 209 -6.94 -4.84 -4.03
C ALA A 209 -8.01 -4.28 -3.07
N ALA A 210 -7.96 -2.98 -2.73
CA ALA A 210 -8.92 -2.35 -1.83
C ALA A 210 -10.32 -2.30 -2.45
N TYR A 211 -11.37 -2.43 -1.61
CA TYR A 211 -12.77 -2.43 -2.03
C TYR A 211 -13.61 -1.48 -1.16
N GLY A 212 -14.37 -0.56 -1.79
CA GLY A 212 -15.14 0.47 -1.10
C GLY A 212 -16.22 -0.10 -0.17
N GLY A 213 -16.36 0.53 1.01
CA GLY A 213 -17.36 0.14 2.00
C GLY A 213 -17.15 -1.25 2.62
N SER A 214 -16.02 -1.91 2.36
CA SER A 214 -15.80 -3.29 2.80
C SER A 214 -15.57 -3.40 4.30
N PRO A 215 -16.41 -4.14 5.05
CA PRO A 215 -16.16 -4.47 6.44
C PRO A 215 -15.10 -5.57 6.57
N LEU A 216 -14.46 -5.64 7.74
CA LEU A 216 -13.42 -6.64 8.03
C LEU A 216 -13.86 -8.09 7.80
N ARG A 217 -15.14 -8.43 8.00
CA ARG A 217 -15.67 -9.78 7.75
C ARG A 217 -15.49 -10.23 6.28
N TRP A 218 -15.35 -9.31 5.33
CA TRP A 218 -15.05 -9.65 3.93
C TRP A 218 -13.56 -9.92 3.70
N TRP A 219 -12.70 -9.47 4.61
CA TRP A 219 -11.27 -9.72 4.61
C TRP A 219 -10.85 -10.88 5.51
N ASN A 220 -11.68 -11.21 6.52
CA ASN A 220 -11.39 -12.27 7.48
C ASN A 220 -11.87 -13.63 6.98
N PRO A 221 -10.98 -14.59 6.68
CA PRO A 221 -11.37 -15.91 6.18
C PRO A 221 -12.08 -16.77 7.25
N ASP A 222 -11.98 -16.44 8.52
CA ASP A 222 -12.75 -17.10 9.57
C ASP A 222 -14.27 -16.76 9.48
N GLU A 223 -14.64 -15.78 8.63
CA GLU A 223 -16.02 -15.34 8.37
C GLU A 223 -16.38 -15.52 6.89
N ASN A 224 -16.16 -14.48 6.04
CA ASN A 224 -16.42 -14.52 4.61
C ASN A 224 -15.14 -14.64 3.79
N GLY A 225 -14.15 -13.76 4.05
CA GLY A 225 -12.81 -13.78 3.47
C GLY A 225 -12.68 -13.59 1.95
N ALA A 226 -13.77 -13.22 1.26
CA ALA A 226 -13.78 -13.15 -0.21
C ALA A 226 -12.75 -12.15 -0.76
N LEU A 227 -12.58 -10.99 -0.11
CA LEU A 227 -11.63 -9.97 -0.58
C LEU A 227 -10.18 -10.39 -0.34
N LEU A 228 -9.90 -11.07 0.77
CA LEU A 228 -8.57 -11.65 0.97
C LEU A 228 -8.25 -12.70 -0.10
N THR A 229 -9.20 -13.57 -0.39
CA THR A 229 -9.04 -14.59 -1.44
C THR A 229 -8.73 -13.94 -2.80
N ASN A 230 -9.51 -12.95 -3.20
CA ASN A 230 -9.28 -12.22 -4.45
C ASN A 230 -7.93 -11.51 -4.50
N MET A 231 -7.50 -10.90 -3.39
CA MET A 231 -6.17 -10.28 -3.30
C MET A 231 -5.06 -11.32 -3.49
N LEU A 232 -5.18 -12.47 -2.85
CA LEU A 232 -4.20 -13.55 -2.95
C LEU A 232 -4.16 -14.16 -4.36
N GLU A 233 -5.29 -14.28 -5.04
CA GLU A 233 -5.36 -14.72 -6.44
C GLU A 233 -4.65 -13.74 -7.38
N MET A 234 -4.88 -12.42 -7.23
CA MET A 234 -4.14 -11.41 -8.01
C MET A 234 -2.63 -11.51 -7.83
N LEU A 235 -2.17 -11.75 -6.60
CA LEU A 235 -0.74 -11.90 -6.33
C LEU A 235 -0.18 -13.20 -6.93
N ALA A 236 -0.93 -14.30 -6.83
CA ALA A 236 -0.53 -15.61 -7.35
C ALA A 236 -0.44 -15.64 -8.88
N ASP A 237 -1.31 -14.92 -9.61
CA ASP A 237 -1.28 -14.85 -11.07
C ASP A 237 0.06 -14.33 -11.63
N TYR A 238 0.83 -13.61 -10.83
CA TYR A 238 2.13 -13.01 -11.19
C TYR A 238 3.27 -13.45 -10.27
N ASP A 239 3.07 -14.46 -9.44
CA ASP A 239 4.06 -14.93 -8.44
C ASP A 239 4.61 -13.77 -7.59
N ILE A 240 3.73 -12.87 -7.12
CA ILE A 240 4.10 -11.71 -6.34
C ILE A 240 4.13 -12.04 -4.85
N HIS A 241 5.32 -11.92 -4.26
CA HIS A 241 5.54 -11.91 -2.81
C HIS A 241 5.74 -10.46 -2.33
N PRO A 242 4.68 -9.75 -1.91
CA PRO A 242 4.76 -8.32 -1.69
C PRO A 242 5.72 -7.93 -0.57
N LYS A 243 6.33 -6.74 -0.67
CA LYS A 243 7.22 -6.19 0.36
C LYS A 243 6.46 -5.81 1.63
N ALA A 244 5.25 -5.30 1.49
CA ALA A 244 4.34 -4.98 2.58
C ALA A 244 2.89 -4.86 2.09
N VAL A 245 1.95 -4.93 3.04
CA VAL A 245 0.53 -4.59 2.83
C VAL A 245 0.30 -3.14 3.28
N LEU A 246 -0.27 -2.32 2.40
CA LEU A 246 -0.72 -0.96 2.67
C LEU A 246 -2.21 -1.05 3.05
N TRP A 247 -2.52 -0.82 4.33
CA TRP A 247 -3.85 -1.06 4.88
C TRP A 247 -4.54 0.21 5.34
N TYR A 248 -5.71 0.52 4.75
CA TYR A 248 -6.56 1.62 5.21
C TYR A 248 -8.03 1.18 5.20
N GLN A 249 -8.56 0.84 6.38
CA GLN A 249 -9.90 0.30 6.58
C GLN A 249 -10.35 0.53 8.04
N GLY A 250 -11.65 0.57 8.28
CA GLY A 250 -12.23 0.63 9.62
C GLY A 250 -13.50 1.50 9.70
N GLU A 251 -13.77 2.30 8.67
CA GLU A 251 -14.95 3.17 8.61
C GLU A 251 -16.26 2.35 8.66
N ALA A 252 -16.26 1.18 8.00
CA ALA A 252 -17.42 0.30 8.02
C ALA A 252 -17.73 -0.19 9.45
N GLU A 253 -16.73 -0.56 10.24
CA GLU A 253 -16.89 -0.98 11.64
C GLU A 253 -17.31 0.17 12.55
N GLY A 254 -16.99 1.41 12.20
CA GLY A 254 -17.45 2.61 12.89
C GLY A 254 -18.96 2.87 12.73
N TYR A 255 -19.58 2.33 11.69
CA TYR A 255 -21.04 2.43 11.46
C TYR A 255 -21.79 1.15 11.82
N GLU A 256 -21.16 0.00 11.70
CA GLU A 256 -21.74 -1.28 12.10
C GLU A 256 -21.53 -1.52 13.60
N ASP A 257 -22.36 -2.32 14.24
CA ASP A 257 -22.17 -2.74 15.65
C ASP A 257 -21.06 -3.80 15.76
N SER A 258 -19.89 -3.48 15.27
CA SER A 258 -18.74 -4.39 15.14
C SER A 258 -17.41 -3.80 15.58
N ALA A 259 -17.37 -2.55 16.03
CA ALA A 259 -16.15 -1.86 16.43
C ALA A 259 -15.33 -2.64 17.49
N ASN A 260 -16.00 -3.27 18.47
CA ASN A 260 -15.34 -4.04 19.52
C ASN A 260 -14.61 -5.30 19.02
N THR A 261 -14.91 -5.77 17.82
CA THR A 261 -14.25 -6.94 17.21
C THR A 261 -13.15 -6.57 16.22
N TYR A 262 -12.91 -5.28 16.01
CA TYR A 262 -11.96 -4.80 15.02
C TYR A 262 -10.55 -5.38 15.20
N PHE A 263 -10.02 -5.31 16.42
CA PHE A 263 -8.66 -5.77 16.71
C PHE A 263 -8.48 -7.25 16.36
N ASP A 264 -9.37 -8.10 16.81
CA ASP A 264 -9.27 -9.55 16.63
C ASP A 264 -9.45 -9.94 15.14
N ARG A 265 -10.40 -9.30 14.44
CA ARG A 265 -10.63 -9.52 13.01
C ARG A 265 -9.45 -9.06 12.17
N PHE A 266 -8.87 -7.90 12.50
CA PHE A 266 -7.68 -7.41 11.81
C PHE A 266 -6.47 -8.34 12.04
N ALA A 267 -6.25 -8.77 13.28
CA ALA A 267 -5.19 -9.71 13.62
C ALA A 267 -5.37 -11.06 12.89
N ALA A 268 -6.59 -11.56 12.77
CA ALA A 268 -6.90 -12.77 12.00
C ALA A 268 -6.62 -12.58 10.50
N THR A 269 -7.11 -11.48 9.91
CA THR A 269 -6.84 -11.15 8.48
C THR A 269 -5.34 -11.09 8.19
N MET A 270 -4.58 -10.43 9.05
CA MET A 270 -3.13 -10.31 8.93
C MET A 270 -2.44 -11.68 9.04
N ARG A 271 -2.81 -12.49 10.04
CA ARG A 271 -2.28 -13.85 10.22
C ARG A 271 -2.50 -14.70 8.98
N HIS A 272 -3.74 -14.76 8.48
CA HIS A 272 -4.09 -15.54 7.29
C HIS A 272 -3.37 -15.05 6.02
N THR A 273 -3.21 -13.74 5.87
CA THR A 273 -2.42 -13.18 4.75
C THR A 273 -0.98 -13.71 4.79
N ARG A 274 -0.34 -13.63 5.94
CA ARG A 274 1.03 -14.12 6.15
C ARG A 274 1.18 -15.61 5.91
N GLU A 275 0.26 -16.40 6.45
CA GLU A 275 0.23 -17.86 6.28
C GLU A 275 0.07 -18.26 4.80
N ARG A 276 -0.88 -17.64 4.11
CA ARG A 276 -1.18 -17.95 2.70
C ARG A 276 -0.06 -17.51 1.75
N LEU A 277 0.67 -16.45 2.05
CA LEU A 277 1.83 -15.99 1.29
C LEU A 277 3.15 -16.65 1.71
N GLY A 278 3.17 -17.43 2.79
CA GLY A 278 4.41 -17.97 3.35
C GLY A 278 5.38 -16.90 3.87
N GLN A 279 4.87 -15.73 4.24
CA GLN A 279 5.65 -14.57 4.70
C GLN A 279 5.29 -14.19 6.14
N PRO A 280 5.79 -14.89 7.18
CA PRO A 280 5.39 -14.68 8.58
C PRO A 280 5.69 -13.27 9.09
N ASP A 281 6.71 -12.62 8.51
CA ASP A 281 7.16 -11.28 8.89
C ASP A 281 6.69 -10.17 7.93
N LEU A 282 5.71 -10.45 7.04
CA LEU A 282 5.18 -9.46 6.11
C LEU A 282 4.67 -8.23 6.87
N PRO A 283 5.23 -7.02 6.63
CA PRO A 283 4.79 -5.81 7.31
C PRO A 283 3.39 -5.37 6.86
N PHE A 284 2.63 -4.81 7.82
CA PHE A 284 1.40 -4.08 7.56
C PHE A 284 1.60 -2.61 7.91
N ILE A 285 1.49 -1.74 6.93
CA ILE A 285 1.57 -0.29 7.09
C ILE A 285 0.15 0.22 7.11
N THR A 286 -0.32 0.63 8.30
CA THR A 286 -1.73 0.94 8.52
C THR A 286 -1.96 2.44 8.73
N VAL A 287 -3.16 2.89 8.39
CA VAL A 287 -3.61 4.27 8.61
C VAL A 287 -4.69 4.27 9.68
N GLN A 288 -4.53 5.08 10.74
CA GLN A 288 -5.61 5.31 11.69
C GLN A 288 -6.70 6.16 11.03
N LEU A 289 -7.96 5.79 11.24
CA LEU A 289 -9.11 6.44 10.60
C LEU A 289 -9.07 7.96 10.70
N ASN A 290 -9.31 8.61 9.56
CA ASN A 290 -9.60 10.04 9.50
C ASN A 290 -10.95 10.34 10.18
N ARG A 291 -11.29 11.61 10.26
CA ARG A 291 -12.59 12.06 10.76
C ARG A 291 -13.71 11.78 9.75
N CYS A 292 -14.94 11.78 10.26
CA CYS A 292 -16.15 11.80 9.44
C CYS A 292 -17.06 12.93 9.93
N VAL A 293 -17.58 13.74 9.00
CA VAL A 293 -18.40 14.95 9.28
C VAL A 293 -19.87 14.73 8.98
N ASN A 294 -20.35 13.51 9.08
CA ASN A 294 -21.77 13.20 8.97
C ASN A 294 -22.52 13.53 10.28
N GLU A 295 -23.85 13.46 10.27
CA GLU A 295 -24.65 13.55 11.48
C GLU A 295 -24.17 12.50 12.48
N GLY A 296 -23.56 12.96 13.56
CA GLY A 296 -22.98 12.13 14.61
C GLY A 296 -23.98 11.89 15.74
N SER A 297 -23.71 10.86 16.51
CA SER A 297 -24.31 10.61 17.80
C SER A 297 -23.20 10.19 18.76
N GLU A 298 -23.42 10.27 20.05
CA GLU A 298 -22.48 9.76 21.05
C GLU A 298 -22.16 8.27 20.81
N TYR A 299 -23.15 7.50 20.35
CA TYR A 299 -22.95 6.11 19.97
C TYR A 299 -21.92 5.97 18.83
N LEU A 300 -22.06 6.71 17.75
CA LEU A 300 -21.12 6.69 16.62
C LEU A 300 -19.75 7.22 17.01
N ASP A 301 -19.68 8.27 17.83
CA ASP A 301 -18.42 8.76 18.39
C ASP A 301 -17.65 7.65 19.11
N ARG A 302 -18.35 6.86 19.96
CA ARG A 302 -17.75 5.74 20.67
C ARG A 302 -17.33 4.59 19.75
N GLN A 303 -18.13 4.25 18.73
CA GLN A 303 -17.74 3.21 17.76
C GLN A 303 -16.45 3.60 17.01
N TRP A 304 -16.36 4.84 16.52
CA TRP A 304 -15.15 5.35 15.86
C TRP A 304 -13.95 5.39 16.80
N ALA A 305 -14.16 5.78 18.05
CA ALA A 305 -13.12 5.78 19.08
C ALA A 305 -12.57 4.37 19.33
N ILE A 306 -13.43 3.37 19.44
CA ILE A 306 -13.04 1.97 19.65
C ILE A 306 -12.20 1.46 18.46
N VAL A 307 -12.62 1.73 17.22
CA VAL A 307 -11.85 1.35 16.04
C VAL A 307 -10.47 2.00 16.03
N ARG A 308 -10.38 3.33 16.24
CA ARG A 308 -9.10 4.05 16.26
C ARG A 308 -8.19 3.56 17.40
N GLU A 309 -8.74 3.27 18.57
CA GLU A 309 -7.98 2.70 19.67
C GLU A 309 -7.48 1.29 19.33
N ALA A 310 -8.29 0.46 18.68
CA ALA A 310 -7.88 -0.86 18.21
C ALA A 310 -6.73 -0.76 17.19
N GLN A 311 -6.78 0.21 16.29
CA GLN A 311 -5.69 0.50 15.33
C GLN A 311 -4.40 0.93 16.05
N ARG A 312 -4.50 1.81 17.06
CA ARG A 312 -3.35 2.20 17.89
C ARG A 312 -2.77 1.01 18.65
N GLN A 313 -3.62 0.18 19.26
CA GLN A 313 -3.20 -1.03 19.97
C GLN A 313 -2.57 -2.08 19.05
N ALA A 314 -3.00 -2.17 17.78
CA ALA A 314 -2.41 -3.08 16.81
C ALA A 314 -0.92 -2.79 16.60
N TRP A 315 -0.51 -1.52 16.53
CA TRP A 315 0.89 -1.14 16.45
C TRP A 315 1.72 -1.67 17.62
N HIS A 316 1.19 -1.65 18.83
CA HIS A 316 1.91 -2.12 20.04
C HIS A 316 1.90 -3.62 20.24
N LYS A 317 0.84 -4.30 19.80
CA LYS A 317 0.57 -5.70 20.14
C LYS A 317 0.84 -6.69 19.01
N LEU A 318 0.86 -6.22 17.77
CA LEU A 318 1.05 -7.08 16.61
C LEU A 318 2.45 -6.88 16.00
N HIS A 319 3.07 -7.98 15.64
CA HIS A 319 4.40 -7.98 15.04
C HIS A 319 4.40 -7.33 13.65
N LYS A 320 5.38 -6.45 13.37
CA LYS A 320 5.54 -5.79 12.06
C LYS A 320 4.28 -5.02 11.58
N VAL A 321 3.62 -4.32 12.49
CA VAL A 321 2.52 -3.40 12.20
C VAL A 321 2.96 -1.98 12.52
N THR A 322 2.68 -1.03 11.63
CA THR A 322 2.83 0.41 11.88
C THR A 322 1.47 1.09 11.79
N VAL A 323 1.31 2.25 12.42
CA VAL A 323 0.11 3.06 12.27
C VAL A 323 0.49 4.52 12.07
N VAL A 324 -0.03 5.15 11.02
CA VAL A 324 0.14 6.58 10.77
C VAL A 324 -1.19 7.32 10.95
N PRO A 325 -1.20 8.55 11.47
CA PRO A 325 -2.42 9.31 11.68
C PRO A 325 -2.97 9.89 10.37
N ALA A 326 -4.30 10.06 10.31
CA ALA A 326 -5.00 10.79 9.26
C ALA A 326 -6.06 11.77 9.82
N ASN A 327 -6.24 11.82 11.14
CA ASN A 327 -7.30 12.55 11.82
C ASN A 327 -7.20 14.10 11.72
N ASP A 328 -6.07 14.63 11.29
CA ASP A 328 -5.80 16.07 11.05
C ASP A 328 -6.03 16.49 9.59
N LEU A 329 -6.39 15.57 8.69
CA LEU A 329 -6.42 15.84 7.27
C LEU A 329 -7.78 16.39 6.81
N ALA A 330 -7.74 17.22 5.76
CA ALA A 330 -8.92 17.69 5.09
C ALA A 330 -9.65 16.56 4.36
N LEU A 331 -10.97 16.68 4.29
CA LEU A 331 -11.83 15.75 3.57
C LEU A 331 -12.21 16.30 2.18
N TYR A 332 -12.47 15.41 1.25
CA TYR A 332 -13.07 15.70 -0.05
C TYR A 332 -14.60 15.77 0.02
N ASP A 333 -15.17 14.83 0.77
CA ASP A 333 -16.59 14.78 1.10
C ASP A 333 -16.77 14.59 2.62
N PHE A 334 -17.82 13.94 3.07
CA PHE A 334 -18.07 13.77 4.50
C PHE A 334 -17.13 12.75 5.20
N ILE A 335 -16.43 11.87 4.45
CA ILE A 335 -15.65 10.75 4.99
C ILE A 335 -14.32 10.49 4.28
N HIS A 336 -14.20 10.84 3.00
CA HIS A 336 -13.02 10.54 2.21
C HIS A 336 -11.96 11.64 2.31
N ASN A 337 -10.70 11.25 2.42
CA ASN A 337 -9.59 12.18 2.38
C ASN A 337 -9.64 13.07 1.13
N SER A 338 -9.25 14.34 1.26
CA SER A 338 -8.96 15.18 0.10
C SER A 338 -7.72 14.67 -0.66
N SER A 339 -7.55 15.09 -1.91
CA SER A 339 -6.35 14.73 -2.67
C SER A 339 -5.06 15.22 -2.00
N GLN A 340 -5.07 16.43 -1.40
CA GLN A 340 -3.95 16.93 -0.60
C GLN A 340 -3.73 16.09 0.65
N GLY A 341 -4.80 15.68 1.33
CA GLY A 341 -4.73 14.76 2.47
C GLY A 341 -4.11 13.42 2.08
N ASN A 342 -4.43 12.91 0.91
CA ASN A 342 -3.84 11.68 0.38
C ASN A 342 -2.32 11.80 0.15
N LEU A 343 -1.81 12.95 -0.31
CA LEU A 343 -0.35 13.16 -0.41
C LEU A 343 0.31 13.04 0.97
N VAL A 344 -0.31 13.60 2.01
CA VAL A 344 0.23 13.52 3.39
C VAL A 344 0.19 12.08 3.90
N VAL A 345 -0.90 11.34 3.68
CA VAL A 345 -0.96 9.90 4.05
C VAL A 345 0.12 9.11 3.31
N GLY A 346 0.28 9.34 2.00
CA GLY A 346 1.31 8.70 1.19
C GLY A 346 2.72 8.95 1.73
N GLU A 347 3.03 10.19 2.09
CA GLU A 347 4.33 10.55 2.69
C GLU A 347 4.54 9.87 4.05
N ARG A 348 3.55 9.92 4.95
CA ARG A 348 3.62 9.26 6.27
C ARG A 348 3.81 7.75 6.15
N CYS A 349 3.07 7.10 5.25
CA CYS A 349 3.22 5.66 4.99
C CYS A 349 4.58 5.33 4.36
N ALA A 350 5.12 6.18 3.49
CA ALA A 350 6.44 5.96 2.89
C ALA A 350 7.56 6.05 3.94
N LEU A 351 7.48 7.02 4.85
CA LEU A 351 8.43 7.11 5.97
C LEU A 351 8.35 5.87 6.88
N ALA A 352 7.13 5.42 7.21
CA ALA A 352 6.93 4.18 7.97
C ALA A 352 7.47 2.94 7.24
N ALA A 353 7.28 2.86 5.91
CA ALA A 353 7.83 1.79 5.09
C ALA A 353 9.38 1.78 5.08
N LEU A 354 9.99 2.96 4.95
CA LEU A 354 11.45 3.10 4.99
C LEU A 354 12.04 2.58 6.29
N ASP A 355 11.35 2.75 7.40
CA ASP A 355 11.78 2.21 8.69
C ASP A 355 11.53 0.70 8.77
N ILE A 356 10.27 0.25 8.69
CA ILE A 356 9.90 -1.14 8.99
C ILE A 356 10.38 -2.15 7.93
N CYS A 357 10.46 -1.74 6.66
CA CYS A 357 10.87 -2.64 5.56
C CYS A 357 12.36 -2.57 5.24
N TYR A 358 13.02 -1.44 5.54
CA TYR A 358 14.40 -1.18 5.12
C TYR A 358 15.34 -0.81 6.27
N GLY A 359 14.84 -0.70 7.50
CA GLY A 359 15.63 -0.36 8.68
C GLY A 359 16.21 1.06 8.64
N ARG A 360 15.64 1.96 7.84
CA ARG A 360 16.04 3.37 7.82
C ARG A 360 15.35 4.09 8.96
N ASN A 361 16.13 4.71 9.83
CA ASN A 361 15.57 5.51 10.92
C ASN A 361 14.92 6.78 10.36
N THR A 362 13.60 6.80 10.29
CA THR A 362 12.78 7.92 9.81
C THR A 362 11.82 8.41 10.89
N ASP A 363 11.50 9.70 10.85
CA ASP A 363 10.61 10.34 11.82
C ASP A 363 9.12 10.15 11.46
N TRP A 364 8.66 8.90 11.35
CA TRP A 364 7.27 8.60 10.99
C TRP A 364 6.34 8.45 12.18
N MET A 365 6.88 8.06 13.35
CA MET A 365 6.08 7.71 14.51
C MET A 365 5.32 8.92 15.06
N ALA A 366 4.02 8.78 15.18
CA ALA A 366 3.14 9.82 15.70
C ALA A 366 3.24 9.95 17.22
N PRO A 367 3.00 11.17 17.77
CA PRO A 367 2.81 11.35 19.21
C PRO A 367 1.62 10.52 19.72
N GLU A 368 1.74 9.99 20.93
CA GLU A 368 0.67 9.27 21.62
C GLU A 368 0.83 9.37 23.15
N PRO A 369 -0.20 9.01 23.96
CA PRO A 369 -0.09 9.05 25.40
C PRO A 369 1.07 8.20 25.91
N GLU A 370 1.95 8.80 26.71
CA GLU A 370 2.99 8.11 27.47
C GLU A 370 2.53 7.93 28.93
N THR A 371 2.05 9.02 29.56
CA THR A 371 1.44 8.96 30.89
C THR A 371 0.25 9.91 30.97
N VAL A 372 -0.76 9.51 31.75
CA VAL A 372 -1.94 10.34 32.05
C VAL A 372 -2.12 10.34 33.57
N LYS A 373 -1.90 11.47 34.24
CA LYS A 373 -1.86 11.57 35.70
C LYS A 373 -2.79 12.62 36.25
N LEU A 374 -3.46 12.27 37.35
CA LEU A 374 -4.24 13.20 38.15
C LEU A 374 -3.29 14.00 39.05
N THR A 375 -2.96 15.24 38.72
CA THR A 375 -2.04 16.11 39.46
C THR A 375 -2.73 16.93 40.55
N ALA A 376 -4.04 17.15 40.43
CA ALA A 376 -4.94 17.69 41.45
C ALA A 376 -6.33 17.03 41.26
N PRO A 377 -7.27 17.15 42.23
CA PRO A 377 -8.58 16.47 42.12
C PRO A 377 -9.34 16.78 40.82
N ASP A 378 -9.15 17.95 40.23
CA ASP A 378 -9.80 18.43 39.01
C ASP A 378 -8.81 18.67 37.84
N THR A 379 -7.57 18.16 37.95
CA THR A 379 -6.50 18.48 36.99
C THR A 379 -5.77 17.23 36.53
N VAL A 380 -5.70 17.05 35.21
CA VAL A 380 -5.05 15.93 34.55
C VAL A 380 -3.89 16.41 33.70
N GLU A 381 -2.74 15.82 33.86
CA GLU A 381 -1.58 15.97 32.99
C GLU A 381 -1.48 14.79 32.03
N LEU A 382 -1.48 15.08 30.74
CA LEU A 382 -1.14 14.17 29.66
C LEU A 382 0.29 14.45 29.20
N LYS A 383 1.19 13.48 29.34
CA LYS A 383 2.48 13.50 28.68
C LYS A 383 2.40 12.69 27.38
N LEU A 384 2.87 13.28 26.29
CA LEU A 384 2.94 12.64 24.98
C LEU A 384 4.36 12.14 24.71
N SER A 385 4.49 10.93 24.22
CA SER A 385 5.73 10.40 23.66
C SER A 385 5.99 10.94 22.25
N ARG A 386 7.23 10.82 21.77
CA ARG A 386 7.64 11.11 20.39
C ARG A 386 7.34 12.55 19.91
N ILE A 387 7.26 13.48 20.83
CA ILE A 387 7.17 14.89 20.49
C ILE A 387 8.53 15.40 20.05
N ARG A 388 8.60 15.92 18.82
CA ARG A 388 9.76 16.60 18.27
C ARG A 388 9.66 18.07 18.65
N ASN A 389 10.56 18.53 19.53
CA ASN A 389 10.68 19.83 20.12
C ASN A 389 9.53 20.22 21.07
N TRP A 390 8.32 20.45 20.57
CA TRP A 390 7.15 20.83 21.38
C TRP A 390 5.83 20.36 20.78
N VAL A 391 4.83 20.19 21.63
CA VAL A 391 3.46 19.94 21.20
C VAL A 391 2.78 21.25 20.79
N ASN A 392 2.09 21.22 19.65
CA ASN A 392 1.29 22.33 19.14
C ASN A 392 -0.21 21.99 19.23
N PRO A 393 -0.98 22.59 20.15
CA PRO A 393 -2.43 22.41 20.25
C PRO A 393 -3.20 23.40 19.36
N PHE A 394 -2.53 24.15 18.47
CA PHE A 394 -3.09 25.22 17.61
C PHE A 394 -3.69 26.42 18.36
N ASP A 395 -3.40 26.61 19.64
CA ASP A 395 -3.87 27.71 20.47
C ASP A 395 -5.39 27.95 20.37
N VAL A 396 -6.17 26.87 20.41
CA VAL A 396 -7.62 26.94 20.33
C VAL A 396 -8.25 27.16 21.71
N PRO A 397 -9.45 27.76 21.78
CA PRO A 397 -10.20 27.85 23.06
C PRO A 397 -10.42 26.46 23.66
N ALA A 398 -10.46 26.35 24.99
CA ALA A 398 -10.66 25.07 25.68
C ALA A 398 -11.89 24.32 25.19
N ALA A 399 -12.94 25.02 24.82
CA ALA A 399 -14.17 24.41 24.26
C ALA A 399 -13.96 23.70 22.89
N LEU A 400 -12.82 23.87 22.23
CA LEU A 400 -12.52 23.28 20.92
C LEU A 400 -11.37 22.28 20.98
N ILE A 401 -10.72 22.10 22.15
CA ILE A 401 -9.65 21.11 22.25
C ILE A 401 -10.22 19.71 22.23
N PRO A 402 -9.66 18.77 21.45
CA PRO A 402 -10.29 17.47 21.21
C PRO A 402 -10.00 16.45 22.33
N PHE A 403 -10.21 16.83 23.60
CA PHE A 403 -10.02 15.96 24.76
C PHE A 403 -11.23 15.96 25.66
N ASP A 404 -11.54 14.82 26.24
CA ASP A 404 -12.57 14.65 27.27
C ASP A 404 -12.05 13.67 28.34
N ALA A 405 -12.41 13.91 29.60
CA ALA A 405 -12.33 12.90 30.65
C ALA A 405 -13.68 12.25 30.84
N GLU A 406 -13.69 10.98 31.29
CA GLU A 406 -14.91 10.24 31.65
C GLU A 406 -14.69 9.53 32.98
N ASP A 407 -15.65 9.64 33.88
CA ASP A 407 -15.67 8.96 35.19
C ASP A 407 -17.02 8.32 35.46
N ASP A 408 -17.27 7.87 36.70
CA ASP A 408 -18.55 7.28 37.12
C ASP A 408 -19.74 8.25 37.07
N GLN A 409 -19.48 9.57 36.94
CA GLN A 409 -20.51 10.61 36.84
C GLN A 409 -20.71 11.07 35.38
N GLY A 410 -19.95 10.55 34.42
CA GLY A 410 -20.10 10.80 33.00
C GLY A 410 -18.94 11.62 32.39
N LEU A 411 -19.18 12.10 31.17
CA LEU A 411 -18.20 12.78 30.34
C LEU A 411 -18.00 14.25 30.79
N LEU A 412 -16.74 14.68 30.82
CA LEU A 412 -16.32 16.04 31.17
C LEU A 412 -15.41 16.61 30.10
N HIS A 413 -15.72 17.83 29.66
CA HIS A 413 -14.83 18.60 28.79
C HIS A 413 -13.95 19.55 29.60
N PRO A 414 -12.66 19.76 29.25
CA PRO A 414 -11.80 20.70 29.98
C PRO A 414 -12.33 22.16 29.92
N VAL A 415 -12.30 22.84 31.03
CA VAL A 415 -12.62 24.30 31.09
C VAL A 415 -11.42 25.19 30.76
N SER A 416 -10.22 24.64 30.93
CA SER A 416 -8.96 25.30 30.53
C SER A 416 -7.88 24.24 30.33
N TYR A 417 -6.81 24.62 29.61
CA TYR A 417 -5.61 23.81 29.46
C TYR A 417 -4.35 24.66 29.44
N VAL A 418 -3.22 24.02 29.74
CA VAL A 418 -1.89 24.59 29.64
C VAL A 418 -1.01 23.66 28.83
N THR A 419 -0.17 24.22 27.95
CA THR A 419 0.75 23.50 27.11
C THR A 419 2.17 23.60 27.67
N GLY A 420 2.82 22.45 27.90
CA GLY A 420 4.27 22.30 28.08
C GLY A 420 4.96 21.85 26.81
N ASN A 421 6.24 21.48 26.90
CA ASN A 421 6.98 21.00 25.73
C ASN A 421 6.41 19.66 25.21
N GLU A 422 6.20 18.71 26.11
CA GLU A 422 5.68 17.37 25.79
C GLU A 422 4.36 17.08 26.52
N THR A 423 3.78 18.08 27.21
CA THR A 423 2.63 17.88 28.07
C THR A 423 1.48 18.82 27.72
N LEU A 424 0.27 18.33 27.98
CA LEU A 424 -0.96 19.10 28.02
C LEU A 424 -1.59 18.87 29.39
N THR A 425 -1.86 19.95 30.13
CA THR A 425 -2.50 19.89 31.43
C THR A 425 -3.90 20.46 31.33
N PHE A 426 -4.90 19.63 31.60
CA PHE A 426 -6.32 19.97 31.51
C PHE A 426 -6.92 20.20 32.88
N LYS A 427 -7.71 21.29 33.02
CA LYS A 427 -8.53 21.54 34.21
C LYS A 427 -9.99 21.30 33.88
N PHE A 428 -10.69 20.61 34.79
CA PHE A 428 -12.11 20.30 34.69
C PHE A 428 -12.93 21.13 35.69
N GLU A 429 -14.23 21.21 35.46
CA GLU A 429 -15.13 22.02 36.29
C GLU A 429 -15.39 21.43 37.69
N ARG A 430 -15.13 20.14 37.89
CA ARG A 430 -15.28 19.42 39.13
C ARG A 430 -14.15 18.40 39.35
N PRO A 431 -13.91 17.92 40.58
CA PRO A 431 -13.05 16.78 40.84
C PRO A 431 -13.52 15.55 40.05
N LEU A 432 -12.56 14.78 39.56
CA LEU A 432 -12.84 13.49 38.89
C LEU A 432 -13.24 12.44 39.90
N GLY A 433 -14.27 11.68 39.56
CA GLY A 433 -14.82 10.58 40.35
C GLY A 433 -14.00 9.28 40.26
N GLU A 434 -14.67 8.14 40.36
CA GLU A 434 -14.02 6.82 40.31
C GLU A 434 -13.67 6.39 38.91
N ASN A 435 -12.57 5.64 38.78
CA ASN A 435 -12.07 5.05 37.55
C ASN A 435 -11.97 6.01 36.35
N PRO A 436 -11.40 7.23 36.52
CA PRO A 436 -11.39 8.22 35.48
C PRO A 436 -10.53 7.79 34.28
N ARG A 437 -10.98 8.16 33.10
CA ARG A 437 -10.34 7.87 31.82
C ARG A 437 -10.18 9.15 31.01
N LEU A 438 -9.12 9.24 30.18
CA LEU A 438 -8.91 10.32 29.23
C LEU A 438 -9.10 9.81 27.80
N HIS A 439 -9.72 10.62 26.97
CA HIS A 439 -9.93 10.41 25.54
C HIS A 439 -9.31 11.56 24.76
N GLY A 440 -8.62 11.30 23.65
CA GLY A 440 -8.00 12.32 22.80
C GLY A 440 -8.33 12.13 21.33
N ALA A 441 -8.85 13.17 20.67
CA ALA A 441 -9.32 13.17 19.28
C ALA A 441 -10.24 11.96 18.95
N TRP A 442 -11.04 11.55 19.93
CA TRP A 442 -11.76 10.29 19.93
C TRP A 442 -13.08 10.32 19.15
N ARG A 443 -13.77 11.46 19.16
CA ARG A 443 -15.07 11.61 18.47
C ARG A 443 -14.96 11.28 16.99
N MET A 444 -16.03 10.86 16.37
CA MET A 444 -16.11 10.64 14.93
C MET A 444 -15.58 11.86 14.16
N ASN A 445 -15.94 13.07 14.59
CA ASN A 445 -15.37 14.32 14.10
C ASN A 445 -14.71 15.10 15.25
N PRO A 446 -13.41 14.91 15.51
CA PRO A 446 -12.70 15.65 16.57
C PRO A 446 -12.32 17.09 16.17
N GLY A 447 -12.71 17.55 14.98
CA GLY A 447 -12.19 18.76 14.38
C GLY A 447 -10.85 18.56 13.68
N ILE A 448 -10.26 19.65 13.19
CA ILE A 448 -8.98 19.61 12.46
C ILE A 448 -7.79 20.04 13.31
N CYS A 449 -8.03 20.59 14.51
CA CYS A 449 -6.98 21.06 15.42
C CYS A 449 -6.53 19.95 16.37
N VAL A 450 -6.19 18.79 15.82
CA VAL A 450 -5.61 17.71 16.61
C VAL A 450 -4.15 18.08 16.93
N PRO A 451 -3.73 18.06 18.20
CA PRO A 451 -2.36 18.39 18.57
C PRO A 451 -1.32 17.63 17.77
N CYS A 452 -0.28 18.33 17.36
CA CYS A 452 0.82 17.77 16.58
C CYS A 452 2.17 18.21 17.15
N ASP A 453 3.25 17.58 16.70
CA ASP A 453 4.61 18.06 16.95
C ASP A 453 5.03 19.17 15.97
N CYS A 454 6.26 19.68 16.09
CA CYS A 454 6.77 20.72 15.20
C CYS A 454 6.93 20.26 13.73
N MET A 455 6.98 18.97 13.46
CA MET A 455 7.02 18.39 12.10
C MET A 455 5.62 18.19 11.49
N ARG A 456 4.59 18.66 12.18
CA ARG A 456 3.18 18.53 11.77
C ARG A 456 2.70 17.08 11.68
N ILE A 457 3.27 16.20 12.49
CA ILE A 457 2.70 14.86 12.67
C ILE A 457 1.71 14.94 13.82
N SER A 458 0.42 14.75 13.51
CA SER A 458 -0.65 14.77 14.51
C SER A 458 -0.54 13.58 15.45
N MET A 459 -0.99 13.77 16.67
CA MET A 459 -1.08 12.66 17.61
C MET A 459 -2.10 11.63 17.13
N LEU A 460 -1.86 10.37 17.46
CA LEU A 460 -2.86 9.33 17.29
C LEU A 460 -4.08 9.61 18.18
N SER A 461 -5.25 9.39 17.65
CA SER A 461 -6.47 9.31 18.46
C SER A 461 -6.34 8.17 19.46
N PHE A 462 -6.79 8.39 20.68
CA PHE A 462 -6.82 7.39 21.73
C PHE A 462 -8.12 7.44 22.53
N TYR A 463 -8.51 6.30 23.06
CA TYR A 463 -9.78 6.18 23.77
C TYR A 463 -9.62 5.34 25.04
N ASN A 464 -10.28 5.77 26.11
CA ASN A 464 -10.40 5.03 27.35
C ASN A 464 -9.07 4.76 28.09
N VAL A 465 -8.11 5.71 27.98
CA VAL A 465 -6.81 5.62 28.66
C VAL A 465 -6.98 5.91 30.16
N PRO A 466 -6.57 5.03 31.08
CA PRO A 466 -6.69 5.26 32.51
C PRO A 466 -5.96 6.54 32.98
N ILE A 467 -6.58 7.29 33.88
CA ILE A 467 -5.94 8.42 34.59
C ILE A 467 -5.40 7.86 35.90
N GLU A 468 -4.08 7.82 36.03
CA GLU A 468 -3.40 7.31 37.20
C GLU A 468 -3.34 8.39 38.30
N LYS A 469 -3.49 7.98 39.58
CA LYS A 469 -3.25 8.90 40.71
C LYS A 469 -1.74 9.19 40.80
N ALA A 470 -1.38 10.48 40.93
CA ALA A 470 0.02 10.90 41.08
C ALA A 470 0.66 10.39 42.37
#